data_787a798a56037acf926cf4898dfbc131
#
_entry.id   787a798a56037acf926cf4898dfbc131
#
_cell.length_a   1.000
_cell.length_b   1.000
_cell.length_c   1.000
_cell.angle_alpha   90.00
_cell.angle_beta   90.00
_cell.angle_gamma   90.00
#
_symmetry.space_group_name_H-M   'P 1'
#
loop_
_entity.id
_entity.type
_entity.pdbx_description
1 polymer ?
#
loop_
_entity_poly.entity_id
_entity_poly.type
_entity_poly.pdbx_seq_one_letter_code
_entity_poly.pdbx_strand_id
1 'polypeptide(L)'
;MKLVKKKLIKKKIKIGDCQLLSKGKDLTVITYSLSTIEIMNLKKIINNSGINFDHIDLLSIKPIDYKSIKKSLLKTKNLLILDSISNPICSVGSEIISLISRDKDIKLKNTPSMLTLPDISTPTSFYYTKNYYISKKDIVREIMRLTNKQIKIVIDRDLHDVPNPKFKGPF
;
A
#
# COMPACT_ATOMS: atom_id res chain seq x y z
N MET A 1 29.96 6.05 7.01
CA MET A 1 28.71 5.52 6.45
C MET A 1 28.86 4.02 6.26
N LYS A 2 28.35 3.17 7.18
CA LYS A 2 28.43 1.71 7.04
C LYS A 2 27.41 1.28 5.97
N LEU A 3 27.88 0.86 4.81
CA LEU A 3 27.09 0.17 3.81
C LEU A 3 26.56 -1.13 4.42
N VAL A 4 25.26 -1.13 4.71
CA VAL A 4 24.57 -2.38 5.09
C VAL A 4 24.62 -3.29 3.86
N LYS A 5 25.46 -4.31 3.88
CA LYS A 5 25.45 -5.39 2.87
C LYS A 5 24.08 -6.07 2.92
N LYS A 6 23.12 -5.58 2.14
CA LYS A 6 21.85 -6.26 1.92
C LYS A 6 22.15 -7.59 1.25
N LYS A 7 21.83 -8.70 1.92
CA LYS A 7 21.88 -10.03 1.34
C LYS A 7 21.00 -10.03 0.09
N LEU A 8 21.59 -10.05 -1.09
CA LEU A 8 20.87 -10.09 -2.36
C LEU A 8 19.94 -11.32 -2.33
N ILE A 9 18.66 -11.10 -2.51
CA ILE A 9 17.68 -12.17 -2.59
C ILE A 9 17.96 -12.93 -3.88
N LYS A 10 18.51 -14.16 -3.77
CA LYS A 10 18.82 -15.03 -4.90
C LYS A 10 17.59 -15.62 -5.61
N LYS A 11 16.37 -15.23 -5.22
CA LYS A 11 15.15 -15.73 -5.84
C LYS A 11 14.93 -15.03 -7.17
N LYS A 12 14.95 -15.76 -8.27
CA LYS A 12 14.54 -15.24 -9.58
C LYS A 12 13.06 -14.86 -9.51
N ILE A 13 12.77 -13.59 -9.73
CA ILE A 13 11.40 -13.06 -9.83
C ILE A 13 11.02 -13.19 -11.31
N LYS A 14 9.85 -13.77 -11.58
CA LYS A 14 9.29 -13.85 -12.93
C LYS A 14 8.33 -12.68 -13.17
N ILE A 15 8.21 -12.26 -14.41
CA ILE A 15 7.18 -11.29 -14.82
C ILE A 15 5.82 -11.89 -14.48
N GLY A 16 4.98 -11.11 -13.81
CA GLY A 16 3.68 -11.57 -13.33
C GLY A 16 3.67 -12.12 -11.90
N ASP A 17 4.85 -12.25 -11.24
CA ASP A 17 4.90 -12.59 -9.82
C ASP A 17 4.75 -11.31 -8.96
N CYS A 18 4.07 -11.44 -7.81
CA CYS A 18 4.12 -10.46 -6.73
C CYS A 18 5.07 -10.92 -5.62
N GLN A 19 5.38 -10.02 -4.70
CA GLN A 19 6.16 -10.33 -3.51
C GLN A 19 5.33 -10.16 -2.24
N LEU A 20 5.27 -11.18 -1.40
CA LEU A 20 4.66 -11.11 -0.08
C LEU A 20 5.71 -10.63 0.94
N LEU A 21 5.59 -9.36 1.37
CA LEU A 21 6.54 -8.70 2.28
C LEU A 21 6.20 -8.91 3.75
N SER A 22 4.95 -9.19 4.08
CA SER A 22 4.51 -9.62 5.40
C SER A 22 3.36 -10.59 5.31
N LYS A 23 3.17 -11.37 6.38
CA LYS A 23 2.07 -12.31 6.53
C LYS A 23 1.20 -11.91 7.71
N GLY A 24 -0.11 -11.96 7.51
CA GLY A 24 -1.11 -11.67 8.54
C GLY A 24 -2.46 -12.27 8.21
N LYS A 25 -3.46 -11.99 9.04
CA LYS A 25 -4.81 -12.54 8.89
C LYS A 25 -5.92 -11.48 8.94
N ASP A 26 -5.60 -10.27 9.31
CA ASP A 26 -6.60 -9.22 9.55
C ASP A 26 -6.95 -8.44 8.28
N LEU A 27 -5.95 -8.24 7.39
CA LEU A 27 -6.07 -7.36 6.24
C LEU A 27 -5.10 -7.81 5.14
N THR A 28 -5.46 -7.66 3.88
CA THR A 28 -4.56 -7.67 2.71
C THR A 28 -4.30 -6.23 2.29
N VAL A 29 -3.04 -5.83 2.25
CA VAL A 29 -2.60 -4.54 1.73
C VAL A 29 -1.84 -4.78 0.43
N ILE A 30 -2.31 -4.19 -0.66
CA ILE A 30 -1.68 -4.26 -1.97
C ILE A 30 -1.03 -2.92 -2.27
N THR A 31 0.22 -2.97 -2.66
CA THR A 31 1.03 -1.78 -2.97
C THR A 31 1.92 -2.03 -4.17
N TYR A 32 2.46 -0.96 -4.71
CA TYR A 32 3.57 -0.99 -5.67
C TYR A 32 4.34 0.33 -5.60
N SER A 33 5.59 0.33 -6.05
CA SER A 33 6.44 1.51 -6.08
C SER A 33 6.61 2.17 -4.69
N LEU A 34 6.45 3.48 -4.57
CA LEU A 34 6.65 4.25 -3.33
C LEU A 34 5.71 3.80 -2.19
N SER A 35 4.46 3.46 -2.51
CA SER A 35 3.49 3.00 -1.52
C SER A 35 3.97 1.77 -0.74
N THR A 36 4.78 0.92 -1.36
CA THR A 36 5.38 -0.24 -0.70
C THR A 36 6.31 0.18 0.44
N ILE A 37 7.13 1.20 0.20
CA ILE A 37 8.05 1.74 1.22
C ILE A 37 7.27 2.37 2.38
N GLU A 38 6.19 3.08 2.08
CA GLU A 38 5.35 3.71 3.10
C GLU A 38 4.71 2.71 4.04
N ILE A 39 4.13 1.64 3.50
CA ILE A 39 3.58 0.56 4.32
C ILE A 39 4.68 -0.17 5.11
N MET A 40 5.86 -0.38 4.54
CA MET A 40 6.99 -0.95 5.27
C MET A 40 7.40 -0.10 6.47
N ASN A 41 7.40 1.22 6.33
CA ASN A 41 7.71 2.16 7.42
C ASN A 41 6.63 2.12 8.52
N LEU A 42 5.36 1.96 8.16
CA LEU A 42 4.24 1.89 9.09
C LEU A 42 4.08 0.50 9.73
N LYS A 43 4.67 -0.55 9.15
CA LYS A 43 4.47 -1.95 9.55
C LYS A 43 4.66 -2.20 11.04
N LYS A 44 5.74 -1.67 11.64
CA LYS A 44 6.02 -1.86 13.06
C LYS A 44 4.91 -1.27 13.94
N ILE A 45 4.44 -0.09 13.61
CA ILE A 45 3.39 0.62 14.35
C ILE A 45 2.06 -0.13 14.24
N ILE A 46 1.70 -0.57 13.04
CA ILE A 46 0.48 -1.33 12.77
C ILE A 46 0.50 -2.65 13.56
N ASN A 47 1.61 -3.39 13.50
CA ASN A 47 1.75 -4.66 14.20
C ASN A 47 1.72 -4.50 15.72
N ASN A 48 2.33 -3.45 16.28
CA ASN A 48 2.29 -3.16 17.71
C ASN A 48 0.86 -2.86 18.20
N SER A 49 -0.04 -2.46 17.32
CA SER A 49 -1.47 -2.28 17.62
C SER A 49 -2.29 -3.57 17.47
N GLY A 50 -1.63 -4.73 17.35
CA GLY A 50 -2.28 -6.04 17.23
C GLY A 50 -2.93 -6.30 15.87
N ILE A 51 -2.53 -5.56 14.82
CA ILE A 51 -3.00 -5.77 13.45
C ILE A 51 -1.89 -6.45 12.65
N ASN A 52 -2.19 -7.66 12.16
CA ASN A 52 -1.28 -8.43 11.32
C ASN A 52 -1.86 -8.53 9.91
N PHE A 53 -1.10 -8.13 8.91
CA PHE A 53 -1.58 -8.03 7.54
C PHE A 53 -0.67 -8.72 6.54
N ASP A 54 -1.27 -9.26 5.49
CA ASP A 54 -0.54 -9.64 4.29
C ASP A 54 -0.19 -8.37 3.53
N HIS A 55 1.09 -8.14 3.28
CA HIS A 55 1.56 -7.04 2.44
C HIS A 55 2.05 -7.62 1.11
N ILE A 56 1.31 -7.35 0.06
CA ILE A 56 1.60 -7.78 -1.31
C ILE A 56 2.16 -6.58 -2.08
N ASP A 57 3.40 -6.71 -2.53
CA ASP A 57 4.04 -5.77 -3.44
C ASP A 57 3.89 -6.27 -4.88
N LEU A 58 3.23 -5.49 -5.72
CA LEU A 58 3.08 -5.80 -7.14
C LEU A 58 4.35 -5.43 -7.88
N LEU A 59 5.19 -6.41 -8.13
CA LEU A 59 6.41 -6.24 -8.94
C LEU A 59 6.09 -6.17 -10.44
N SER A 60 4.91 -6.65 -10.82
CA SER A 60 4.37 -6.60 -12.18
C SER A 60 2.90 -6.18 -12.12
N ILE A 61 2.56 -5.12 -12.83
CA ILE A 61 1.17 -4.66 -12.94
C ILE A 61 0.46 -5.27 -14.15
N LYS A 62 1.21 -5.83 -15.09
CA LYS A 62 0.68 -6.56 -16.26
C LYS A 62 1.68 -7.61 -16.72
N PRO A 63 1.35 -8.90 -16.58
CA PRO A 63 0.16 -9.43 -15.92
C PRO A 63 0.16 -9.23 -14.40
N ILE A 64 -1.04 -9.14 -13.80
CA ILE A 64 -1.24 -9.09 -12.35
C ILE A 64 -1.23 -10.52 -11.79
N ASP A 65 -0.53 -10.75 -10.68
CA ASP A 65 -0.58 -12.01 -9.92
C ASP A 65 -1.89 -12.13 -9.13
N TYR A 66 -2.99 -12.30 -9.86
CA TYR A 66 -4.31 -12.44 -9.23
C TYR A 66 -4.41 -13.67 -8.31
N LYS A 67 -3.69 -14.73 -8.63
CA LYS A 67 -3.68 -15.96 -7.82
C LYS A 67 -3.19 -15.71 -6.39
N SER A 68 -2.12 -14.97 -6.24
CA SER A 68 -1.57 -14.61 -4.93
C SER A 68 -2.49 -13.64 -4.17
N ILE A 69 -3.09 -12.68 -4.87
CA ILE A 69 -4.10 -11.76 -4.31
C ILE A 69 -5.31 -12.56 -3.80
N LYS A 70 -5.89 -13.42 -4.62
CA LYS A 70 -7.03 -14.27 -4.24
C LYS A 70 -6.71 -15.12 -3.01
N LYS A 71 -5.55 -15.78 -2.99
CA LYS A 71 -5.11 -16.59 -1.84
C LYS A 71 -5.06 -15.79 -0.55
N SER A 72 -4.59 -14.56 -0.60
CA SER A 72 -4.54 -13.66 0.55
C SER A 72 -5.95 -13.27 1.01
N LEU A 73 -6.81 -12.86 0.07
CA LEU A 73 -8.16 -12.38 0.36
C LEU A 73 -9.10 -13.45 0.92
N LEU A 74 -8.96 -14.70 0.48
CA LEU A 74 -9.70 -15.82 1.06
C LEU A 74 -9.44 -15.98 2.57
N LYS A 75 -8.26 -15.60 3.03
CA LYS A 75 -7.87 -15.65 4.44
C LYS A 75 -8.27 -14.38 5.19
N THR A 76 -7.91 -13.21 4.68
CA THR A 76 -8.01 -11.93 5.40
C THR A 76 -9.39 -11.29 5.31
N LYS A 77 -10.06 -11.45 4.17
CA LYS A 77 -11.41 -10.92 3.85
C LYS A 77 -11.54 -9.40 3.96
N ASN A 78 -10.44 -8.68 4.05
CA ASN A 78 -10.36 -7.22 4.04
C ASN A 78 -9.29 -6.79 3.04
N LEU A 79 -9.54 -5.72 2.30
CA LEU A 79 -8.65 -5.21 1.25
C LEU A 79 -8.42 -3.73 1.39
N LEU A 80 -7.14 -3.36 1.40
CA LEU A 80 -6.65 -2.00 1.18
C LEU A 80 -5.69 -2.00 -0.02
N ILE A 81 -5.92 -1.13 -0.96
CA ILE A 81 -5.01 -0.88 -2.09
C ILE A 81 -4.45 0.53 -1.93
N LEU A 82 -3.13 0.67 -1.97
CA LEU A 82 -2.45 1.96 -2.07
C LEU A 82 -1.92 2.15 -3.47
N ASP A 83 -2.48 3.13 -4.15
CA ASP A 83 -2.11 3.53 -5.50
C ASP A 83 -1.74 5.02 -5.49
N SER A 84 -0.55 5.33 -4.98
CA SER A 84 -0.07 6.71 -4.81
C SER A 84 0.46 7.35 -6.10
N ILE A 85 0.23 6.73 -7.25
CA ILE A 85 0.74 7.21 -8.54
C ILE A 85 -0.39 7.62 -9.47
N SER A 86 -1.56 7.00 -9.34
CA SER A 86 -2.70 7.22 -10.22
C SER A 86 -3.93 7.76 -9.49
N ASN A 87 -4.83 8.34 -10.25
CA ASN A 87 -6.18 8.67 -9.81
C ASN A 87 -7.08 7.41 -9.83
N PRO A 88 -8.32 7.46 -9.32
CA PRO A 88 -9.17 6.28 -9.20
C PRO A 88 -9.61 5.70 -10.56
N ILE A 89 -9.62 6.52 -11.62
CA ILE A 89 -10.12 6.10 -12.93
C ILE A 89 -9.01 5.34 -13.68
N CYS A 90 -9.35 4.16 -14.21
CA CYS A 90 -8.43 3.30 -14.98
C CYS A 90 -7.13 2.94 -14.23
N SER A 91 -7.17 2.96 -12.91
CA SER A 91 -6.01 2.62 -12.08
C SER A 91 -5.81 1.10 -11.96
N VAL A 92 -4.59 0.69 -11.58
CA VAL A 92 -4.30 -0.72 -11.25
C VAL A 92 -5.20 -1.20 -10.11
N GLY A 93 -5.48 -0.32 -9.14
CA GLY A 93 -6.38 -0.61 -8.03
C GLY A 93 -7.81 -0.88 -8.47
N SER A 94 -8.35 -0.09 -9.41
CA SER A 94 -9.70 -0.30 -9.94
C SER A 94 -9.82 -1.60 -10.73
N GLU A 95 -8.79 -1.99 -11.48
CA GLU A 95 -8.75 -3.28 -12.17
C GLU A 95 -8.75 -4.45 -11.17
N ILE A 96 -7.96 -4.36 -10.10
CA ILE A 96 -7.93 -5.38 -9.05
C ILE A 96 -9.32 -5.53 -8.40
N ILE A 97 -9.98 -4.42 -8.05
CA ILE A 97 -11.33 -4.43 -7.48
C ILE A 97 -12.32 -5.05 -8.47
N SER A 98 -12.23 -4.73 -9.75
CA SER A 98 -13.04 -5.32 -10.80
C SER A 98 -12.85 -6.83 -10.90
N LEU A 99 -11.63 -7.33 -10.84
CA LEU A 99 -11.33 -8.76 -10.85
C LEU A 99 -11.92 -9.46 -9.61
N ILE A 100 -11.79 -8.85 -8.43
CA ILE A 100 -12.31 -9.38 -7.17
C ILE A 100 -13.83 -9.42 -7.17
N SER A 101 -14.50 -8.38 -7.68
CA SER A 101 -15.97 -8.31 -7.71
C SER A 101 -16.61 -9.36 -8.59
N ARG A 102 -15.89 -9.86 -9.60
CA ARG A 102 -16.33 -10.95 -10.48
C ARG A 102 -16.01 -12.35 -9.95
N ASP A 103 -15.18 -12.45 -8.90
CA ASP A 103 -14.80 -13.74 -8.32
C ASP A 103 -15.76 -14.17 -7.23
N LYS A 104 -16.57 -15.19 -7.52
CA LYS A 104 -17.62 -15.72 -6.62
C LYS A 104 -17.07 -16.32 -5.31
N ASP A 105 -15.80 -16.70 -5.28
CA ASP A 105 -15.17 -17.30 -4.09
C ASP A 105 -14.77 -16.23 -3.06
N ILE A 106 -14.56 -14.99 -3.49
CA ILE A 106 -14.12 -13.91 -2.61
C ILE A 106 -15.33 -13.23 -1.98
N LYS A 107 -15.43 -13.33 -0.66
CA LYS A 107 -16.43 -12.63 0.14
C LYS A 107 -15.71 -11.73 1.14
N LEU A 108 -15.66 -10.43 0.84
CA LEU A 108 -15.07 -9.44 1.73
C LEU A 108 -16.01 -9.17 2.92
N LYS A 109 -15.43 -8.88 4.08
CA LYS A 109 -16.17 -8.48 5.28
C LYS A 109 -16.61 -7.02 5.21
N ASN A 110 -15.76 -6.17 4.61
CA ASN A 110 -15.98 -4.74 4.46
C ASN A 110 -15.80 -4.36 2.99
N THR A 111 -16.41 -3.24 2.60
CA THR A 111 -16.14 -2.62 1.31
C THR A 111 -14.65 -2.39 1.17
N PRO A 112 -14.03 -2.85 0.06
CA PRO A 112 -12.61 -2.64 -0.17
C PRO A 112 -12.27 -1.15 -0.16
N SER A 113 -11.10 -0.81 0.33
CA SER A 113 -10.58 0.56 0.29
C SER A 113 -9.51 0.68 -0.78
N MET A 114 -9.56 1.77 -1.51
CA MET A 114 -8.53 2.17 -2.46
C MET A 114 -8.15 3.61 -2.19
N LEU A 115 -6.91 3.83 -1.75
CA LEU A 115 -6.32 5.15 -1.60
C LEU A 115 -5.54 5.48 -2.87
N THR A 116 -5.98 6.55 -3.55
CA THR A 116 -5.41 7.05 -4.80
C THR A 116 -5.19 8.55 -4.70
N LEU A 117 -4.52 9.12 -5.69
CA LEU A 117 -4.50 10.57 -5.86
C LEU A 117 -5.90 11.06 -6.28
N PRO A 118 -6.28 12.29 -5.95
CA PRO A 118 -7.53 12.89 -6.43
C PRO A 118 -7.52 13.02 -7.96
N ASP A 119 -8.71 12.97 -8.58
CA ASP A 119 -8.87 13.10 -10.04
C ASP A 119 -8.82 14.57 -10.48
N ILE A 120 -7.68 15.20 -10.23
CA ILE A 120 -7.33 16.56 -10.63
C ILE A 120 -5.88 16.61 -11.07
N SER A 121 -5.51 17.62 -11.85
CA SER A 121 -4.10 17.87 -12.20
C SER A 121 -3.25 18.09 -10.95
N THR A 122 -2.04 17.57 -10.95
CA THR A 122 -1.10 17.77 -9.84
C THR A 122 -0.83 19.25 -9.62
N PRO A 123 -1.13 19.79 -8.44
CA PRO A 123 -0.89 21.20 -8.15
C PRO A 123 0.62 21.48 -8.05
N THR A 124 1.04 22.66 -8.51
CA THR A 124 2.43 23.11 -8.43
C THR A 124 2.74 23.84 -7.12
N SER A 125 1.69 24.37 -6.46
CA SER A 125 1.85 25.09 -5.20
C SER A 125 1.95 24.13 -4.02
N PHE A 126 2.97 24.28 -3.19
CA PHE A 126 3.16 23.53 -1.96
C PHE A 126 1.95 23.59 -1.02
N TYR A 127 1.21 24.70 -1.00
CA TYR A 127 0.02 24.85 -0.18
C TYR A 127 -1.05 23.80 -0.53
N TYR A 128 -1.20 23.48 -1.81
CA TYR A 128 -2.21 22.51 -2.30
C TYR A 128 -1.70 21.09 -2.29
N THR A 129 -0.41 20.85 -2.54
CA THR A 129 0.16 19.49 -2.64
C THR A 129 0.07 18.72 -1.33
N LYS A 130 0.10 19.39 -0.18
CA LYS A 130 -0.05 18.76 1.14
C LYS A 130 -1.37 17.99 1.34
N ASN A 131 -2.41 18.35 0.57
CA ASN A 131 -3.72 17.68 0.61
C ASN A 131 -3.95 16.81 -0.63
N TYR A 132 -3.02 16.80 -1.56
CA TYR A 132 -3.09 16.04 -2.80
C TYR A 132 -2.57 14.62 -2.64
N TYR A 133 -1.47 14.46 -1.92
CA TYR A 133 -0.85 13.15 -1.71
C TYR A 133 -1.47 12.40 -0.53
N ILE A 134 -1.46 11.06 -0.65
CA ILE A 134 -1.94 10.16 0.40
C ILE A 134 -1.03 10.30 1.62
N SER A 135 -1.60 10.69 2.74
CA SER A 135 -0.85 10.83 3.99
C SER A 135 -0.80 9.51 4.78
N LYS A 136 0.18 9.37 5.67
CA LYS A 136 0.22 8.24 6.61
C LYS A 136 -1.01 8.20 7.51
N LYS A 137 -1.62 9.36 7.78
CA LYS A 137 -2.89 9.44 8.54
C LYS A 137 -4.03 8.80 7.79
N ASP A 138 -4.11 9.02 6.47
CA ASP A 138 -5.14 8.41 5.62
C ASP A 138 -4.98 6.89 5.58
N ILE A 139 -3.75 6.41 5.42
CA ILE A 139 -3.44 4.98 5.45
C ILE A 139 -3.88 4.35 6.77
N VAL A 140 -3.50 4.95 7.89
CA VAL A 140 -3.83 4.43 9.23
C VAL A 140 -5.34 4.47 9.47
N ARG A 141 -6.03 5.55 9.08
CA ARG A 141 -7.49 5.68 9.20
C ARG A 141 -8.22 4.54 8.46
N GLU A 142 -7.80 4.24 7.23
CA GLU A 142 -8.40 3.16 6.46
C GLU A 142 -8.10 1.77 7.03
N ILE A 143 -6.90 1.54 7.55
CA ILE A 143 -6.56 0.30 8.25
C ILE A 143 -7.43 0.13 9.50
N MET A 144 -7.62 1.17 10.30
CA MET A 144 -8.51 1.13 11.48
C MET A 144 -9.96 0.83 11.09
N ARG A 145 -10.46 1.47 10.02
CA ARG A 145 -11.81 1.23 9.50
C ARG A 145 -12.01 -0.22 9.07
N LEU A 146 -11.07 -0.78 8.32
CA LEU A 146 -11.16 -2.14 7.77
C LEU A 146 -10.96 -3.23 8.83
N THR A 147 -10.23 -2.94 9.90
CA THR A 147 -9.92 -3.94 10.94
C THR A 147 -10.74 -3.79 12.21
N ASN A 148 -11.48 -2.69 12.36
CA ASN A 148 -12.17 -2.29 13.60
C ASN A 148 -11.23 -2.26 14.83
N LYS A 149 -9.94 -1.93 14.61
CA LYS A 149 -8.93 -1.83 15.67
C LYS A 149 -8.35 -0.43 15.71
N GLN A 150 -8.01 0.03 16.92
CA GLN A 150 -7.42 1.35 17.10
C GLN A 150 -5.90 1.30 16.99
N ILE A 151 -5.33 2.27 16.28
CA ILE A 151 -3.88 2.47 16.17
C ILE A 151 -3.56 3.79 16.88
N LYS A 152 -2.85 3.72 18.01
CA LYS A 152 -2.31 4.92 18.65
C LYS A 152 -1.02 5.30 17.94
N ILE A 153 -1.06 6.37 17.17
CA ILE A 153 0.09 6.85 16.43
C ILE A 153 0.28 8.35 16.67
N VAL A 154 1.49 8.73 17.01
CA VAL A 154 1.97 10.10 16.85
C VAL A 154 2.66 10.12 15.48
N ILE A 155 2.01 10.70 14.51
CA ILE A 155 2.58 10.86 13.17
C ILE A 155 3.31 12.19 13.17
N ASP A 156 4.63 12.13 13.08
CA ASP A 156 5.44 13.29 12.69
C ASP A 156 4.99 13.80 11.33
N ARG A 157 5.27 15.07 11.05
CA ARG A 157 4.86 15.72 9.80
C ARG A 157 5.07 14.81 8.60
N ASP A 158 3.98 14.58 7.86
CA ASP A 158 4.08 14.01 6.52
C ASP A 158 4.73 15.05 5.60
N LEU A 159 5.96 14.75 5.21
CA LEU A 159 6.83 15.66 4.44
C LEU A 159 6.88 15.26 2.97
N HIS A 160 5.75 14.81 2.39
CA HIS A 160 5.75 14.34 1.00
C HIS A 160 6.31 15.36 0.00
N ASP A 161 6.10 16.65 0.26
CA ASP A 161 6.46 17.71 -0.68
C ASP A 161 7.53 18.67 -0.17
N VAL A 162 8.00 18.49 1.04
CA VAL A 162 9.09 19.32 1.55
C VAL A 162 10.40 18.68 1.15
N PRO A 163 11.36 19.43 0.58
CA PRO A 163 12.70 18.91 0.39
C PRO A 163 13.19 18.33 1.72
N ASN A 164 13.38 17.02 1.75
CA ASN A 164 13.84 16.36 2.96
C ASN A 164 15.24 16.92 3.30
N PRO A 165 15.42 17.65 4.42
CA PRO A 165 16.72 18.25 4.75
C PRO A 165 17.80 17.19 5.00
N LYS A 166 17.40 15.91 5.17
CA LYS A 166 18.32 14.78 5.26
C LYS A 166 18.60 14.12 3.91
N PHE A 167 17.89 14.55 2.86
CA PHE A 167 18.12 14.03 1.50
C PHE A 167 19.37 14.68 0.94
N LYS A 168 20.40 13.90 0.82
CA LYS A 168 21.68 14.26 0.17
C LYS A 168 21.78 13.53 -1.17
N GLY A 169 20.75 13.69 -1.98
CA GLY A 169 20.62 12.98 -3.25
C GLY A 169 21.71 13.33 -4.27
N PRO A 170 21.76 12.60 -5.38
CA PRO A 170 22.76 12.76 -6.41
C PRO A 170 22.39 13.87 -7.39
N PHE A 171 22.15 15.09 -6.89
CA PHE A 171 22.04 16.27 -7.74
C PHE A 171 23.15 17.22 -7.43
#